data_807d36b509f18f822b8714b4f66f2a58
#
_entry.id   807d36b509f18f822b8714b4f66f2a58
#
_cell.length_a   1.000
_cell.length_b   1.000
_cell.length_c   1.000
_cell.angle_alpha   90.00
_cell.angle_beta   90.00
_cell.angle_gamma   90.00
#
_symmetry.space_group_name_H-M   'P 1'
#
loop_
_entity.id
_entity.type
_entity.pdbx_description
1 polymer ?
#
loop_
_entity_poly.entity_id
_entity_poly.type
_entity_poly.pdbx_seq_one_letter_code
_entity_poly.pdbx_strand_id
1 'polypeptide(L)'
;SACLVGSEMCIRDSHTITAPVDDAIAFEKAAIDKTLVLPDVEGTLIAPQFSHIFSGGYAAGYYGYKWAEVLDADAFSVFKANGIFDPVTATSFRDNILKRGGTENPMILYKRFKGSEPTIDALMRRDGIIK
;
A
#
# COMPACT_ATOMS: atom_id res chain seq x y z
N SER A 1 -5.58 -4.64 -3.24
CA SER A 1 -5.11 -6.02 -3.03
C SER A 1 -4.32 -6.57 -4.21
N ALA A 2 -4.71 -6.32 -5.46
CA ALA A 2 -3.97 -6.79 -6.64
C ALA A 2 -2.52 -6.27 -6.70
N CYS A 3 -2.27 -5.03 -6.29
CA CYS A 3 -0.92 -4.46 -6.24
C CYS A 3 -0.02 -5.10 -5.17
N LEU A 4 -0.58 -5.49 -4.02
CA LEU A 4 0.15 -6.20 -2.97
C LEU A 4 0.56 -7.61 -3.43
N VAL A 5 -0.34 -8.30 -4.09
CA VAL A 5 -0.09 -9.65 -4.60
C VAL A 5 1.00 -9.65 -5.66
N GLY A 6 0.98 -8.71 -6.61
CA GLY A 6 2.02 -8.61 -7.62
C GLY A 6 3.42 -8.35 -7.05
N SER A 7 3.56 -7.42 -6.11
CA SER A 7 4.86 -7.11 -5.50
C SER A 7 5.35 -8.20 -4.55
N GLU A 8 4.48 -8.79 -3.76
CA GLU A 8 4.83 -9.88 -2.85
C GLU A 8 5.29 -11.13 -3.62
N MET A 9 4.69 -11.41 -4.76
CA MET A 9 5.07 -12.52 -5.61
C MET A 9 6.44 -12.29 -6.25
N CYS A 10 6.71 -11.12 -6.81
CA CYS A 10 8.03 -10.81 -7.38
C CYS A 10 9.14 -10.91 -6.33
N ILE A 11 8.89 -10.57 -5.07
CA ILE A 11 9.87 -10.66 -3.99
C ILE A 11 10.06 -12.10 -3.53
N ARG A 12 8.99 -12.79 -3.20
CA ARG A 12 9.04 -14.15 -2.65
C ARG A 12 9.54 -15.15 -3.68
N ASP A 13 9.01 -15.07 -4.89
CA ASP A 13 9.33 -16.06 -5.90
C ASP A 13 10.73 -15.87 -6.47
N SER A 14 11.21 -14.63 -6.61
CA SER A 14 12.62 -14.41 -6.99
C SER A 14 13.61 -14.94 -5.98
N HIS A 15 13.26 -14.99 -4.69
CA HIS A 15 14.10 -15.59 -3.64
C HIS A 15 13.94 -17.11 -3.50
N THR A 16 12.85 -17.67 -3.99
CA THR A 16 12.52 -19.10 -3.82
C THR A 16 12.70 -19.92 -5.11
N ILE A 17 12.86 -19.26 -6.25
CA ILE A 17 13.13 -19.94 -7.53
C ILE A 17 14.49 -20.62 -7.47
N THR A 18 14.47 -21.94 -7.60
CA THR A 18 15.68 -22.80 -7.62
C THR A 18 16.06 -23.28 -9.02
N ALA A 19 15.22 -22.99 -10.02
CA ALA A 19 15.44 -23.35 -11.41
C ALA A 19 15.08 -22.19 -12.33
N PRO A 20 15.67 -22.09 -13.53
CA PRO A 20 15.28 -21.10 -14.54
C PRO A 20 13.78 -21.18 -14.85
N VAL A 21 13.17 -20.04 -15.13
CA VAL A 21 11.79 -19.96 -15.61
C VAL A 21 11.83 -19.93 -17.13
N ASP A 22 11.39 -21.03 -17.77
CA ASP A 22 11.44 -21.17 -19.23
C ASP A 22 10.30 -20.40 -19.91
N ASP A 23 9.11 -20.33 -19.26
CA ASP A 23 7.94 -19.61 -19.74
C ASP A 23 7.49 -18.56 -18.69
N ALA A 24 7.95 -17.33 -18.89
CA ALA A 24 7.62 -16.21 -18.01
C ALA A 24 6.13 -15.85 -18.01
N ILE A 25 5.43 -16.07 -19.14
CA ILE A 25 3.99 -15.79 -19.26
C ILE A 25 3.18 -16.78 -18.45
N ALA A 26 3.47 -18.08 -18.61
CA ALA A 26 2.81 -19.11 -17.83
C ALA A 26 3.10 -18.96 -16.32
N PHE A 27 4.33 -18.57 -15.98
CA PHE A 27 4.71 -18.30 -14.59
C PHE A 27 3.93 -17.12 -13.99
N GLU A 28 3.84 -15.98 -14.70
CA GLU A 28 3.06 -14.83 -14.27
C GLU A 28 1.58 -15.20 -14.08
N LYS A 29 0.99 -15.86 -15.06
CA LYS A 29 -0.42 -16.29 -15.00
C LYS A 29 -0.68 -17.21 -13.81
N ALA A 30 0.12 -18.24 -13.61
CA ALA A 30 -0.02 -19.16 -12.48
C ALA A 30 0.07 -18.45 -11.14
N ALA A 31 0.82 -17.37 -11.09
CA ALA A 31 1.04 -16.56 -9.92
C ALA A 31 -0.19 -15.72 -9.55
N ILE A 32 -0.81 -15.05 -10.53
CA ILE A 32 -1.90 -14.10 -10.32
C ILE A 32 -3.30 -14.72 -10.39
N ASP A 33 -3.47 -15.87 -11.07
CA ASP A 33 -4.77 -16.52 -11.32
C ASP A 33 -5.64 -16.65 -10.07
N LYS A 34 -5.04 -16.99 -8.94
CA LYS A 34 -5.75 -17.18 -7.66
C LYS A 34 -6.31 -15.89 -7.06
N THR A 35 -5.91 -14.75 -7.56
CA THR A 35 -6.23 -13.43 -7.02
C THR A 35 -7.00 -12.56 -7.99
N LEU A 36 -7.16 -13.01 -9.22
CA LEU A 36 -7.97 -12.33 -10.21
C LEU A 36 -9.44 -12.33 -9.81
N VAL A 37 -10.04 -11.15 -9.77
CA VAL A 37 -11.48 -10.97 -9.53
C VAL A 37 -12.25 -11.02 -10.85
N LEU A 38 -11.62 -10.62 -11.94
CA LEU A 38 -12.17 -10.66 -13.31
C LEU A 38 -11.30 -11.58 -14.18
N PRO A 39 -11.87 -12.17 -15.23
CA PRO A 39 -11.10 -12.96 -16.17
C PRO A 39 -9.94 -12.16 -16.77
N ASP A 40 -8.80 -12.83 -16.94
CA ASP A 40 -7.66 -12.26 -17.63
C ASP A 40 -7.98 -12.00 -19.10
N VAL A 41 -7.41 -10.94 -19.68
CA VAL A 41 -7.55 -10.61 -21.08
C VAL A 41 -6.35 -11.17 -21.83
N GLU A 42 -6.62 -12.01 -22.81
CA GLU A 42 -5.57 -12.66 -23.63
C GLU A 42 -4.61 -11.60 -24.21
N GLY A 43 -3.32 -11.86 -24.10
CA GLY A 43 -2.26 -10.97 -24.59
C GLY A 43 -1.87 -9.84 -23.63
N THR A 44 -2.48 -9.74 -22.45
CA THR A 44 -2.04 -8.78 -21.43
C THR A 44 -1.03 -9.42 -20.49
N LEU A 45 0.01 -8.65 -20.13
CA LEU A 45 1.06 -9.02 -19.16
C LEU A 45 1.36 -7.84 -18.27
N ILE A 46 1.46 -8.08 -16.97
CA ILE A 46 1.76 -7.06 -15.97
C ILE A 46 3.27 -6.86 -15.82
N ALA A 47 4.03 -7.96 -15.78
CA ALA A 47 5.46 -7.92 -15.51
C ALA A 47 6.25 -6.98 -16.45
N PRO A 48 6.09 -6.98 -17.76
CA PRO A 48 6.83 -6.08 -18.65
C PRO A 48 6.51 -4.59 -18.46
N GLN A 49 5.35 -4.28 -17.91
CA GLN A 49 4.88 -2.90 -17.69
C GLN A 49 5.15 -2.40 -16.28
N PHE A 50 5.57 -3.29 -15.37
CA PHE A 50 5.73 -2.97 -13.97
C PHE A 50 7.10 -2.34 -13.66
N SER A 51 7.36 -1.18 -14.27
CA SER A 51 8.63 -0.46 -14.15
C SER A 51 8.99 -0.10 -12.71
N HIS A 52 8.02 0.12 -11.83
CA HIS A 52 8.28 0.45 -10.43
C HIS A 52 9.16 -0.57 -9.72
N ILE A 53 8.88 -1.86 -9.90
CA ILE A 53 9.65 -2.93 -9.25
C ILE A 53 10.90 -3.31 -10.03
N PHE A 54 10.90 -3.19 -11.36
CA PHE A 54 12.03 -3.61 -12.21
C PHE A 54 13.06 -2.51 -12.48
N SER A 55 12.66 -1.24 -12.49
CA SER A 55 13.56 -0.11 -12.77
C SER A 55 13.38 1.09 -11.85
N GLY A 56 12.33 1.13 -11.05
CA GLY A 56 11.95 2.28 -10.23
C GLY A 56 12.42 2.25 -8.76
N GLY A 57 13.20 1.25 -8.33
CA GLY A 57 13.68 1.14 -6.95
C GLY A 57 12.64 0.63 -5.94
N TYR A 58 11.48 0.17 -6.37
CA TYR A 58 10.42 -0.35 -5.51
C TYR A 58 10.35 -1.89 -5.47
N ALA A 59 11.44 -2.58 -5.78
CA ALA A 59 11.45 -4.05 -5.88
C ALA A 59 10.91 -4.77 -4.64
N ALA A 60 11.20 -4.25 -3.44
CA ALA A 60 10.68 -4.76 -2.18
C ALA A 60 9.76 -3.76 -1.44
N GLY A 61 9.45 -2.64 -2.05
CA GLY A 61 8.79 -1.51 -1.40
C GLY A 61 7.45 -1.07 -2.00
N TYR A 62 6.98 -1.72 -3.06
CA TYR A 62 5.75 -1.29 -3.74
C TYR A 62 4.50 -1.34 -2.85
N TYR A 63 4.44 -2.24 -1.88
CA TYR A 63 3.40 -2.30 -0.86
C TYR A 63 3.25 -0.98 -0.07
N GLY A 64 4.29 -0.14 -0.06
CA GLY A 64 4.28 1.16 0.61
C GLY A 64 3.16 2.09 0.13
N TYR A 65 2.72 1.96 -1.13
CA TYR A 65 1.56 2.71 -1.62
C TYR A 65 0.27 2.32 -0.89
N LYS A 66 0.04 1.03 -0.66
CA LYS A 66 -1.14 0.58 0.11
C LYS A 66 -1.02 0.93 1.60
N TRP A 67 0.19 0.87 2.15
CA TRP A 67 0.43 1.33 3.51
C TRP A 67 0.14 2.84 3.66
N ALA A 68 0.54 3.65 2.68
CA ALA A 68 0.24 5.07 2.65
C ALA A 68 -1.28 5.34 2.60
N GLU A 69 -2.04 4.56 1.83
CA GLU A 69 -3.50 4.66 1.80
C GLU A 69 -4.14 4.32 3.16
N VAL A 70 -3.61 3.33 3.89
CA VAL A 70 -4.06 3.03 5.26
C VAL A 70 -3.84 4.22 6.17
N LEU A 71 -2.63 4.81 6.15
CA LEU A 71 -2.29 5.97 6.97
C LEU A 71 -3.12 7.20 6.60
N ASP A 72 -3.33 7.44 5.32
CA ASP A 72 -4.14 8.53 4.80
C ASP A 72 -5.60 8.43 5.29
N ALA A 73 -6.25 7.30 5.04
CA ALA A 73 -7.63 7.09 5.44
C ALA A 73 -7.82 7.18 6.97
N ASP A 74 -6.89 6.61 7.72
CA ASP A 74 -6.93 6.58 9.17
C ASP A 74 -6.65 7.97 9.77
N ALA A 75 -5.66 8.71 9.26
CA ALA A 75 -5.43 10.10 9.67
C ALA A 75 -6.61 11.01 9.33
N PHE A 76 -7.20 10.86 8.12
CA PHE A 76 -8.37 11.62 7.73
C PHE A 76 -9.61 11.33 8.58
N SER A 77 -9.70 10.14 9.18
CA SER A 77 -10.78 9.80 10.11
C SER A 77 -10.83 10.74 11.33
N VAL A 78 -9.69 11.24 11.77
CA VAL A 78 -9.61 12.23 12.86
C VAL A 78 -10.26 13.56 12.45
N PHE A 79 -9.98 14.01 11.23
CA PHE A 79 -10.62 15.21 10.68
C PHE A 79 -12.13 15.01 10.49
N LYS A 80 -12.56 13.84 10.06
CA LYS A 80 -14.00 13.54 9.95
C LYS A 80 -14.70 13.61 11.31
N ALA A 81 -14.06 13.13 12.36
CA ALA A 81 -14.64 13.12 13.71
C ALA A 81 -14.71 14.51 14.35
N ASN A 82 -13.68 15.34 14.13
CA ASN A 82 -13.55 16.64 14.77
C ASN A 82 -14.06 17.81 13.94
N GLY A 83 -14.26 17.58 12.63
CA GLY A 83 -14.57 18.58 11.63
C GLY A 83 -13.41 18.77 10.65
N ILE A 84 -13.73 18.75 9.34
CA ILE A 84 -12.73 18.78 8.27
C ILE A 84 -11.87 20.05 8.32
N PHE A 85 -12.43 21.16 8.81
CA PHE A 85 -11.76 22.46 8.95
C PHE A 85 -11.43 22.82 10.41
N ASP A 86 -11.45 21.83 11.32
CA ASP A 86 -11.07 22.08 12.72
C ASP A 86 -9.61 22.54 12.83
N PRO A 87 -9.35 23.77 13.33
CA PRO A 87 -8.01 24.31 13.37
C PRO A 87 -7.10 23.61 14.38
N VAL A 88 -7.66 22.98 15.40
CA VAL A 88 -6.87 22.24 16.41
C VAL A 88 -6.32 20.98 15.79
N THR A 89 -7.15 20.19 15.13
CA THR A 89 -6.74 18.96 14.40
C THR A 89 -5.75 19.30 13.29
N ALA A 90 -6.02 20.34 12.51
CA ALA A 90 -5.13 20.78 11.42
C ALA A 90 -3.76 21.21 11.95
N THR A 91 -3.72 21.96 13.07
CA THR A 91 -2.47 22.38 13.72
C THR A 91 -1.71 21.16 14.26
N SER A 92 -2.39 20.23 14.91
CA SER A 92 -1.79 18.99 15.42
C SER A 92 -1.18 18.15 14.29
N PHE A 93 -1.89 17.98 13.18
CA PHE A 93 -1.38 17.27 12.00
C PHE A 93 -0.15 17.95 11.41
N ARG A 94 -0.22 19.27 11.22
CA ARG A 94 0.91 20.06 10.73
C ARG A 94 2.14 19.92 11.63
N ASP A 95 1.99 20.07 12.93
CA ASP A 95 3.12 20.17 13.86
C ASP A 95 3.71 18.78 14.21
N ASN A 96 2.91 17.72 14.21
CA ASN A 96 3.38 16.38 14.53
C ASN A 96 3.77 15.57 13.31
N ILE A 97 3.14 15.77 12.15
CA ILE A 97 3.38 14.98 10.93
C ILE A 97 4.20 15.79 9.93
N LEU A 98 3.59 16.85 9.37
CA LEU A 98 4.18 17.55 8.21
C LEU A 98 5.50 18.26 8.56
N LYS A 99 5.53 18.97 9.69
CA LYS A 99 6.70 19.75 10.10
C LYS A 99 7.86 18.88 10.58
N ARG A 100 7.58 17.69 11.09
CA ARG A 100 8.58 16.78 11.63
C ARG A 100 9.22 15.90 10.55
N GLY A 101 8.46 15.47 9.55
CA GLY A 101 8.97 14.62 8.48
C GLY A 101 9.72 13.40 9.02
N GLY A 102 10.99 13.25 8.64
CA GLY A 102 11.86 12.14 9.04
C GLY A 102 12.72 12.39 10.29
N THR A 103 12.41 13.38 11.12
CA THR A 103 13.26 13.72 12.29
C THR A 103 13.12 12.78 13.47
N GLU A 104 12.04 12.03 13.52
CA GLU A 104 11.75 11.05 14.59
C GLU A 104 11.13 9.79 13.93
N ASN A 105 11.00 8.72 14.71
CA ASN A 105 10.30 7.53 14.23
C ASN A 105 8.85 7.88 13.82
N PRO A 106 8.43 7.57 12.59
CA PRO A 106 7.11 7.96 12.08
C PRO A 106 5.94 7.48 12.93
N MET A 107 6.03 6.30 13.52
CA MET A 107 4.98 5.77 14.38
C MET A 107 4.81 6.57 15.69
N ILE A 108 5.91 7.12 16.23
CA ILE A 108 5.86 8.01 17.39
C ILE A 108 5.13 9.30 17.03
N LEU A 109 5.48 9.89 15.88
CA LEU A 109 4.83 11.10 15.38
C LEU A 109 3.35 10.87 15.11
N TYR A 110 3.02 9.74 14.49
CA TYR A 110 1.64 9.38 14.20
C TYR A 110 0.80 9.21 15.48
N LYS A 111 1.32 8.48 16.47
CA LYS A 111 0.64 8.34 17.78
C LYS A 111 0.45 9.67 18.49
N ARG A 112 1.41 10.59 18.36
CA ARG A 112 1.30 11.93 18.93
C ARG A 112 0.17 12.75 18.29
N PHE A 113 -0.06 12.56 17.00
CA PHE A 113 -1.17 13.19 16.29
C PHE A 113 -2.51 12.52 16.60
N LYS A 114 -2.59 11.19 16.42
CA LYS A 114 -3.87 10.46 16.49
C LYS A 114 -4.22 9.99 17.90
N GLY A 115 -3.23 9.76 18.77
CA GLY A 115 -3.40 9.14 20.09
C GLY A 115 -3.32 7.62 20.11
N SER A 116 -3.25 6.95 18.95
CA SER A 116 -3.17 5.49 18.81
C SER A 116 -2.37 5.09 17.56
N GLU A 117 -2.10 3.81 17.42
CA GLU A 117 -1.56 3.25 16.17
C GLU A 117 -2.61 3.31 15.05
N PRO A 118 -2.18 3.34 13.78
CA PRO A 118 -3.10 3.28 12.66
C PRO A 118 -3.78 1.91 12.58
N THR A 119 -5.01 1.92 12.05
CA THR A 119 -5.77 0.70 11.75
C THR A 119 -6.21 0.70 10.29
N ILE A 120 -6.50 -0.47 9.75
CA ILE A 120 -7.01 -0.61 8.38
C ILE A 120 -8.49 -0.24 8.24
N ASP A 121 -9.20 -0.08 9.34
CA ASP A 121 -10.67 0.04 9.35
C ASP A 121 -11.17 1.24 8.55
N ALA A 122 -10.46 2.39 8.66
CA ALA A 122 -10.85 3.59 7.94
C ALA A 122 -10.75 3.42 6.42
N LEU A 123 -9.70 2.73 5.95
CA LEU A 123 -9.54 2.37 4.55
C LEU A 123 -10.63 1.39 4.10
N MET A 124 -10.88 0.35 4.88
CA MET A 124 -11.90 -0.66 4.54
C MET A 124 -13.31 -0.05 4.49
N ARG A 125 -13.62 0.94 5.35
CA ARG A 125 -14.88 1.70 5.26
C ARG A 125 -14.92 2.59 4.02
N ARG A 126 -13.81 3.27 3.70
CA ARG A 126 -13.70 4.11 2.50
C ARG A 126 -13.94 3.30 1.23
N ASP A 127 -13.41 2.09 1.18
CA ASP A 127 -13.50 1.19 0.03
C ASP A 127 -14.81 0.35 0.04
N GLY A 128 -15.70 0.55 1.02
CA GLY A 128 -17.01 -0.13 1.10
C GLY A 128 -16.94 -1.61 1.48
N ILE A 129 -15.81 -2.07 2.02
CA ILE A 129 -15.59 -3.47 2.42
C ILE A 129 -16.28 -3.78 3.75
N ILE A 130 -16.23 -2.82 4.68
CA ILE A 130 -16.94 -2.88 5.97
C ILE A 130 -17.83 -1.65 6.15
N LYS A 131 -18.88 -1.79 7.00
CA LYS A 131 -19.82 -0.70 7.34
C LYS A 131 -19.30 0.15 8.48
#